data_2c30711298ae96467e517ebb27658361
#
_entry.id   2c30711298ae96467e517ebb27658361
#
_cell.length_a   1.000
_cell.length_b   1.000
_cell.length_c   1.000
_cell.angle_alpha   90.00
_cell.angle_beta   90.00
_cell.angle_gamma   90.00
#
_symmetry.space_group_name_H-M   'P 1'
#
loop_
_entity.id
_entity.type
_entity.pdbx_description
1 polymer ?
#
loop_
_entity_poly.entity_id
_entity_poly.type
_entity_poly.pdbx_seq_one_letter_code
_entity_poly.pdbx_strand_id
1 'polypeptide(L)'
;LNGWASVVRDLGGLIFIDLRDRWGITQLVAEPEINPELAERAKHVKTEDVVWASGQVRKRENPNMRIPTGLIEIVLDDFGIINKAALPPFEICDDVELNEDTRLKYRFLDLRRPKMQKILLTRNKFYQITHRYFAENDFVEIETPFLMKSTPEGARDFLVPSRTYKGKFY
;
A
#
# COMPACT_ATOMS: atom_id res chain seq x y z
N LEU A 1 9.35 6.67 11.75
CA LEU A 1 8.36 6.10 10.83
C LEU A 1 8.66 6.51 9.40
N ASN A 2 8.24 5.65 8.44
CA ASN A 2 8.25 5.96 7.01
C ASN A 2 6.93 5.52 6.41
N GLY A 3 6.39 6.30 5.48
CA GLY A 3 5.11 5.96 4.84
C GLY A 3 4.62 7.03 3.88
N TRP A 4 3.36 6.96 3.55
CA TRP A 4 2.67 7.91 2.68
C TRP A 4 1.78 8.84 3.50
N ALA A 5 1.83 10.14 3.22
CA ALA A 5 0.90 11.12 3.79
C ALA A 5 -0.49 10.90 3.17
N SER A 6 -1.40 10.23 3.87
CA SER A 6 -2.73 9.92 3.33
C SER A 6 -3.71 11.10 3.46
N VAL A 7 -3.64 11.82 4.57
CA VAL A 7 -4.43 13.03 4.82
C VAL A 7 -3.54 14.08 5.47
N VAL A 8 -3.64 15.32 5.01
CA VAL A 8 -2.96 16.46 5.60
C VAL A 8 -3.99 17.53 5.96
N ARG A 9 -3.93 18.04 7.19
CA ARG A 9 -4.84 19.06 7.70
C ARG A 9 -4.04 20.18 8.36
N ASP A 10 -4.36 21.42 8.02
CA ASP A 10 -3.85 22.62 8.69
C ASP A 10 -4.98 23.22 9.54
N LEU A 11 -4.79 23.27 10.84
CA LEU A 11 -5.74 23.84 11.80
C LEU A 11 -5.06 25.00 12.52
N GLY A 12 -5.02 26.14 11.87
CA GLY A 12 -4.45 27.36 12.45
C GLY A 12 -2.91 27.31 12.63
N GLY A 13 -2.23 26.60 11.72
CA GLY A 13 -0.77 26.41 11.76
C GLY A 13 -0.33 25.13 12.44
N LEU A 14 -1.19 24.45 13.17
CA LEU A 14 -0.96 23.12 13.70
C LEU A 14 -1.23 22.11 12.57
N ILE A 15 -0.17 21.43 12.11
CA ILE A 15 -0.28 20.53 10.98
C ILE A 15 -0.42 19.09 11.45
N PHE A 16 -1.50 18.45 10.98
CA PHE A 16 -1.76 17.03 11.21
C PHE A 16 -1.53 16.26 9.91
N ILE A 17 -0.75 15.19 9.98
CA ILE A 17 -0.50 14.27 8.86
C ILE A 17 -0.87 12.87 9.29
N ASP A 18 -1.84 12.26 8.62
CA ASP A 18 -2.14 10.85 8.79
C ASP A 18 -1.13 10.05 7.93
N LEU A 19 -0.11 9.51 8.55
CA LEU A 19 0.91 8.68 7.91
C LEU A 19 0.38 7.27 7.76
N ARG A 20 0.28 6.78 6.53
CA ARG A 20 -0.09 5.40 6.21
C ARG A 20 1.16 4.59 5.93
N ASP A 21 1.32 3.50 6.65
CA ASP A 21 2.35 2.50 6.41
C ASP A 21 1.75 1.10 6.19
N ARG A 22 2.57 0.07 6.27
CA ARG A 22 2.13 -1.33 6.16
C ARG A 22 1.15 -1.75 7.26
N TRP A 23 1.25 -1.15 8.44
CA TRP A 23 0.53 -1.58 9.63
C TRP A 23 -0.75 -0.80 9.89
N GLY A 24 -0.90 0.32 9.22
CA GLY A 24 -2.08 1.16 9.34
C GLY A 24 -1.80 2.65 9.19
N ILE A 25 -2.49 3.44 9.99
CA ILE A 25 -2.41 4.90 9.96
C ILE A 25 -1.98 5.39 11.32
N THR A 26 -0.97 6.26 11.36
CA THR A 26 -0.52 6.95 12.58
C THR A 26 -0.61 8.45 12.37
N GLN A 27 -1.23 9.19 13.28
CA GLN A 27 -1.26 10.64 13.21
C GLN A 27 0.08 11.24 13.65
N LEU A 28 0.63 12.09 12.81
CA LEU A 28 1.77 12.95 13.12
C LEU A 28 1.26 14.37 13.37
N VAL A 29 1.93 15.08 14.27
CA VAL A 29 1.58 16.46 14.64
C VAL A 29 2.83 17.32 14.57
N ALA A 30 2.79 18.38 13.77
CA ALA A 30 3.80 19.43 13.73
C ALA A 30 3.25 20.67 14.43
N GLU A 31 3.85 21.03 15.57
CA GLU A 31 3.43 22.13 16.41
C GLU A 31 4.35 23.36 16.20
N PRO A 32 3.82 24.47 15.68
CA PRO A 32 4.63 25.67 15.42
C PRO A 32 5.20 26.30 16.69
N GLU A 33 4.54 26.08 17.84
CA GLU A 33 5.03 26.56 19.15
C GLU A 33 6.28 25.81 19.61
N ILE A 34 6.45 24.53 19.21
CA ILE A 34 7.61 23.71 19.53
C ILE A 34 8.70 23.90 18.49
N ASN A 35 8.35 23.81 17.20
CA ASN A 35 9.28 23.93 16.11
C ASN A 35 8.62 24.62 14.89
N PRO A 36 8.73 25.96 14.78
CA PRO A 36 8.11 26.71 13.68
C PRO A 36 8.62 26.31 12.29
N GLU A 37 9.91 26.01 12.16
CA GLU A 37 10.54 25.64 10.91
C GLU A 37 10.03 24.27 10.41
N LEU A 38 9.88 23.32 11.32
CA LEU A 38 9.36 22.00 11.03
C LEU A 38 7.87 22.09 10.64
N ALA A 39 7.08 22.89 11.35
CA ALA A 39 5.67 23.11 11.01
C ALA A 39 5.53 23.74 9.61
N GLU A 40 6.39 24.69 9.26
CA GLU A 40 6.40 25.28 7.91
C GLU A 40 6.77 24.25 6.82
N ARG A 41 7.75 23.38 7.07
CA ARG A 41 8.07 22.27 6.17
C ARG A 41 6.88 21.31 6.01
N ALA A 42 6.17 21.00 7.10
CA ALA A 42 5.03 20.09 7.09
C ALA A 42 3.83 20.64 6.28
N LYS A 43 3.64 21.96 6.18
CA LYS A 43 2.60 22.59 5.32
C LYS A 43 2.75 22.26 3.83
N HIS A 44 3.97 21.97 3.39
CA HIS A 44 4.25 21.69 1.97
C HIS A 44 4.02 20.24 1.58
N VAL A 45 3.66 19.37 2.53
CA VAL A 45 3.32 17.97 2.27
C VAL A 45 1.99 17.87 1.55
N LYS A 46 1.95 17.03 0.53
CA LYS A 46 0.74 16.71 -0.21
C LYS A 46 0.33 15.26 0.00
N THR A 47 -0.92 14.99 -0.28
CA THR A 47 -1.45 13.62 -0.26
C THR A 47 -0.61 12.69 -1.15
N GLU A 48 -0.28 11.53 -0.60
CA GLU A 48 0.56 10.47 -1.19
C GLU A 48 2.06 10.82 -1.32
N ASP A 49 2.53 11.97 -0.81
CA ASP A 49 3.96 12.18 -0.63
C ASP A 49 4.55 11.07 0.26
N VAL A 50 5.72 10.57 -0.10
CA VAL A 50 6.47 9.63 0.73
C VAL A 50 7.29 10.44 1.72
N VAL A 51 7.07 10.18 3.00
CA VAL A 51 7.67 10.94 4.09
C VAL A 51 8.32 10.05 5.13
N TRP A 52 9.31 10.59 5.82
CA TRP A 52 9.84 10.02 7.05
C TRP A 52 9.59 10.98 8.21
N ALA A 53 9.45 10.43 9.41
CA ALA A 53 9.19 11.19 10.60
C ALA A 53 9.84 10.55 11.82
N SER A 54 10.37 11.37 12.73
CA SER A 54 10.73 10.99 14.08
C SER A 54 10.05 11.92 15.09
N GLY A 55 9.78 11.43 16.28
CA GLY A 55 9.07 12.22 17.29
C GLY A 55 8.68 11.42 18.51
N GLN A 56 8.00 12.09 19.43
CA GLN A 56 7.56 11.57 20.71
C GLN A 56 6.11 11.09 20.63
N VAL A 57 5.88 9.88 21.12
CA VAL A 57 4.52 9.35 21.23
C VAL A 57 3.80 9.97 22.41
N ARG A 58 2.61 10.54 22.17
CA ARG A 58 1.74 11.02 23.24
C ARG A 58 0.29 10.54 23.06
N LYS A 59 -0.51 10.63 24.11
CA LYS A 59 -1.96 10.45 24.03
C LYS A 59 -2.59 11.57 23.22
N ARG A 60 -3.53 11.21 22.35
CA ARG A 60 -4.37 12.20 21.65
C ARG A 60 -5.36 12.84 22.63
N GLU A 61 -5.54 14.13 22.52
CA GLU A 61 -6.61 14.85 23.25
C GLU A 61 -7.99 14.38 22.77
N ASN A 62 -8.13 14.20 21.47
CA ASN A 62 -9.36 13.73 20.82
C ASN A 62 -9.13 12.34 20.19
N PRO A 63 -9.43 11.23 20.89
CA PRO A 63 -9.22 9.88 20.41
C PRO A 63 -10.05 9.57 19.15
N ASN A 64 -9.45 8.87 18.17
CA ASN A 64 -10.15 8.37 17.00
C ASN A 64 -10.28 6.84 17.06
N MET A 65 -11.41 6.36 17.53
CA MET A 65 -11.68 4.93 17.69
C MET A 65 -11.85 4.16 16.37
N ARG A 66 -11.81 4.84 15.22
CA ARG A 66 -11.95 4.21 13.90
C ARG A 66 -10.64 3.58 13.39
N ILE A 67 -9.51 3.94 13.98
CA ILE A 67 -8.20 3.40 13.63
C ILE A 67 -7.54 2.77 14.86
N PRO A 68 -6.75 1.70 14.70
CA PRO A 68 -6.11 1.00 15.82
C PRO A 68 -5.17 1.88 16.66
N THR A 69 -4.51 2.84 16.04
CA THR A 69 -3.57 3.78 16.67
C THR A 69 -4.25 5.07 17.18
N GLY A 70 -5.56 5.14 17.12
CA GLY A 70 -6.31 6.37 17.33
C GLY A 70 -6.29 6.95 18.75
N LEU A 71 -5.70 6.25 19.71
CA LEU A 71 -5.48 6.75 21.07
C LEU A 71 -4.19 7.56 21.22
N ILE A 72 -3.28 7.45 20.25
CA ILE A 72 -1.96 8.07 20.29
C ILE A 72 -1.70 8.91 19.04
N GLU A 73 -0.75 9.80 19.16
CA GLU A 73 -0.19 10.57 18.04
C GLU A 73 1.31 10.76 18.26
N ILE A 74 2.02 11.18 17.23
CA ILE A 74 3.45 11.47 17.31
C ILE A 74 3.65 12.97 17.11
N VAL A 75 4.15 13.63 18.14
CA VAL A 75 4.66 15.00 18.03
C VAL A 75 6.01 14.94 17.35
N LEU A 76 6.16 15.67 16.26
CA LEU A 76 7.35 15.60 15.42
C LEU A 76 8.54 16.33 16.05
N ASP A 77 9.65 15.59 16.20
CA ASP A 77 10.98 16.15 16.50
C ASP A 77 11.72 16.49 15.18
N ASP A 78 11.57 15.64 14.17
CA ASP A 78 12.12 15.87 12.84
C ASP A 78 11.26 15.17 11.75
N PHE A 79 11.36 15.70 10.52
CA PHE A 79 10.48 15.30 9.43
C PHE A 79 11.08 15.65 8.07
N GLY A 80 10.87 14.78 7.07
CA GLY A 80 11.29 15.08 5.71
C GLY A 80 10.47 14.38 4.64
N ILE A 81 10.43 14.98 3.45
CA ILE A 81 9.84 14.40 2.26
C ILE A 81 10.91 13.60 1.53
N ILE A 82 10.70 12.28 1.42
CA ILE A 82 11.59 11.36 0.68
C ILE A 82 11.32 11.50 -0.82
N ASN A 83 10.03 11.53 -1.19
CA ASN A 83 9.62 11.66 -2.58
C ASN A 83 8.26 12.35 -2.68
N LYS A 84 8.15 13.29 -3.62
CA LYS A 84 6.88 13.97 -3.92
C LYS A 84 6.03 13.15 -4.85
N ALA A 85 4.73 13.10 -4.57
CA ALA A 85 3.76 12.44 -5.42
C ALA A 85 3.17 13.40 -6.46
N ALA A 86 2.87 12.88 -7.65
CA ALA A 86 1.92 13.53 -8.53
C ALA A 86 0.51 13.36 -7.95
N LEU A 87 -0.43 14.24 -8.31
CA LEU A 87 -1.82 14.12 -7.87
C LEU A 87 -2.39 12.76 -8.31
N PRO A 88 -2.82 11.91 -7.36
CA PRO A 88 -3.42 10.63 -7.69
C PRO A 88 -4.72 10.81 -8.47
N PRO A 89 -5.02 9.92 -9.44
CA PRO A 89 -6.27 9.98 -10.20
C PRO A 89 -7.52 9.65 -9.37
N PHE A 90 -7.34 9.10 -8.18
CA PHE A 90 -8.39 8.82 -7.20
C PHE A 90 -7.78 8.67 -5.79
N GLU A 91 -8.60 8.83 -4.78
CA GLU A 91 -8.21 8.62 -3.39
C GLU A 91 -8.04 7.13 -3.06
N ILE A 92 -7.02 6.81 -2.25
CA ILE A 92 -6.73 5.42 -1.82
C ILE A 92 -7.60 5.10 -0.59
N CYS A 93 -8.89 5.00 -0.80
CA CYS A 93 -9.89 4.61 0.20
C CYS A 93 -10.93 3.67 -0.43
N ASP A 94 -11.77 3.04 0.40
CA ASP A 94 -12.78 2.10 -0.11
C ASP A 94 -14.12 2.77 -0.45
N ASP A 95 -14.33 4.01 -0.01
CA ASP A 95 -15.58 4.75 -0.18
C ASP A 95 -15.74 5.39 -1.57
N VAL A 96 -14.68 5.35 -2.40
CA VAL A 96 -14.70 5.87 -3.77
C VAL A 96 -15.16 4.78 -4.74
N GLU A 97 -16.25 5.02 -5.45
CA GLU A 97 -16.68 4.19 -6.57
C GLU A 97 -15.81 4.47 -7.81
N LEU A 98 -15.15 3.46 -8.29
CA LEU A 98 -14.27 3.52 -9.46
C LEU A 98 -14.73 2.52 -10.51
N ASN A 99 -14.73 2.96 -11.78
CA ASN A 99 -14.92 2.04 -12.88
C ASN A 99 -13.73 1.09 -13.03
N GLU A 100 -13.96 -0.05 -13.65
CA GLU A 100 -12.95 -1.10 -13.78
C GLU A 100 -11.74 -0.64 -14.62
N ASP A 101 -11.95 0.12 -15.68
CA ASP A 101 -10.88 0.63 -16.55
C ASP A 101 -9.89 1.50 -15.77
N THR A 102 -10.40 2.40 -14.94
CA THR A 102 -9.55 3.25 -14.07
C THR A 102 -8.77 2.41 -13.07
N ARG A 103 -9.41 1.41 -12.45
CA ARG A 103 -8.77 0.50 -11.50
C ARG A 103 -7.68 -0.34 -12.16
N LEU A 104 -7.90 -0.82 -13.38
CA LEU A 104 -6.92 -1.61 -14.13
C LEU A 104 -5.77 -0.74 -14.63
N LYS A 105 -6.07 0.47 -15.13
CA LYS A 105 -5.05 1.43 -15.59
C LYS A 105 -4.10 1.85 -14.47
N TYR A 106 -4.62 2.11 -13.28
CA TYR A 106 -3.85 2.53 -12.10
C TYR A 106 -3.81 1.43 -11.04
N ARG A 107 -3.58 0.19 -11.48
CA ARG A 107 -3.66 -1.00 -10.62
C ARG A 107 -2.78 -0.92 -9.38
N PHE A 108 -1.61 -0.30 -9.48
CA PHE A 108 -0.68 -0.11 -8.38
C PHE A 108 -1.25 0.79 -7.26
N LEU A 109 -2.15 1.72 -7.58
CA LEU A 109 -2.89 2.51 -6.58
C LEU A 109 -4.10 1.74 -6.03
N ASP A 110 -4.87 1.10 -6.91
CA ASP A 110 -6.03 0.29 -6.49
C ASP A 110 -5.63 -0.81 -5.49
N LEU A 111 -4.47 -1.44 -5.68
CA LEU A 111 -3.94 -2.45 -4.77
C LEU A 111 -3.56 -1.91 -3.37
N ARG A 112 -3.46 -0.60 -3.19
CA ARG A 112 -3.22 0.04 -1.88
C ARG A 112 -4.50 0.26 -1.09
N ARG A 113 -5.67 0.15 -1.69
CA ARG A 113 -6.96 0.30 -1.01
C ARG A 113 -7.13 -0.80 0.04
N PRO A 114 -7.68 -0.51 1.23
CA PRO A 114 -7.81 -1.47 2.33
C PRO A 114 -8.50 -2.78 1.92
N LYS A 115 -9.58 -2.70 1.16
CA LYS A 115 -10.30 -3.87 0.62
C LYS A 115 -9.41 -4.75 -0.24
N MET A 116 -8.61 -4.15 -1.13
CA MET A 116 -7.71 -4.89 -2.01
C MET A 116 -6.55 -5.51 -1.23
N GLN A 117 -5.98 -4.78 -0.26
CA GLN A 117 -4.97 -5.30 0.65
C GLN A 117 -5.49 -6.53 1.42
N LYS A 118 -6.71 -6.44 1.97
CA LYS A 118 -7.34 -7.57 2.67
C LYS A 118 -7.49 -8.79 1.78
N ILE A 119 -7.92 -8.61 0.52
CA ILE A 119 -8.05 -9.71 -0.45
C ILE A 119 -6.69 -10.38 -0.71
N LEU A 120 -5.63 -9.59 -0.97
CA LEU A 120 -4.30 -10.12 -1.23
C LEU A 120 -3.72 -10.84 -0.01
N LEU A 121 -3.85 -10.28 1.18
CA LEU A 121 -3.38 -10.91 2.42
C LEU A 121 -4.13 -12.19 2.73
N THR A 122 -5.46 -12.22 2.50
CA THR A 122 -6.28 -13.43 2.68
C THR A 122 -5.85 -14.52 1.70
N ARG A 123 -5.65 -14.18 0.42
CA ARG A 123 -5.16 -15.10 -0.60
C ARG A 123 -3.78 -15.66 -0.26
N ASN A 124 -2.86 -14.78 0.16
CA ASN A 124 -1.53 -15.21 0.59
C ASN A 124 -1.60 -16.19 1.77
N LYS A 125 -2.44 -15.89 2.77
CA LYS A 125 -2.65 -16.80 3.91
C LYS A 125 -3.21 -18.15 3.48
N PHE A 126 -4.14 -18.15 2.54
CA PHE A 126 -4.69 -19.39 1.97
C PHE A 126 -3.58 -20.23 1.31
N TYR A 127 -2.74 -19.63 0.47
CA TYR A 127 -1.62 -20.35 -0.13
C TYR A 127 -0.66 -20.93 0.92
N GLN A 128 -0.26 -20.15 1.92
CA GLN A 128 0.61 -20.62 2.99
C GLN A 128 0.02 -21.82 3.75
N ILE A 129 -1.29 -21.82 4.02
CA ILE A 129 -1.97 -22.94 4.67
C ILE A 129 -1.98 -24.16 3.77
N THR A 130 -2.27 -23.99 2.48
CA THR A 130 -2.30 -25.07 1.49
C THR A 130 -0.94 -25.74 1.35
N HIS A 131 0.13 -24.93 1.12
CA HIS A 131 1.50 -25.44 1.02
C HIS A 131 1.93 -26.20 2.28
N ARG A 132 1.65 -25.62 3.45
CA ARG A 132 1.97 -26.28 4.73
C ARG A 132 1.22 -27.60 4.89
N TYR A 133 -0.09 -27.61 4.61
CA TYR A 133 -0.90 -28.83 4.72
C TYR A 133 -0.35 -29.96 3.84
N PHE A 134 -0.03 -29.68 2.58
CA PHE A 134 0.53 -30.67 1.68
C PHE A 134 1.93 -31.14 2.11
N ALA A 135 2.78 -30.21 2.55
CA ALA A 135 4.13 -30.56 3.05
C ALA A 135 4.06 -31.44 4.31
N GLU A 136 3.15 -31.17 5.23
CA GLU A 136 2.93 -31.99 6.45
C GLU A 136 2.35 -33.39 6.16
N ASN A 137 1.82 -33.59 4.95
CA ASN A 137 1.30 -34.90 4.48
C ASN A 137 2.21 -35.56 3.42
N ASP A 138 3.50 -35.24 3.41
CA ASP A 138 4.53 -35.82 2.56
C ASP A 138 4.36 -35.59 1.05
N PHE A 139 3.59 -34.57 0.64
CA PHE A 139 3.54 -34.14 -0.75
C PHE A 139 4.69 -33.20 -1.07
N VAL A 140 5.24 -33.36 -2.26
CA VAL A 140 6.35 -32.52 -2.78
C VAL A 140 5.80 -31.59 -3.85
N GLU A 141 6.04 -30.29 -3.70
CA GLU A 141 5.71 -29.29 -4.72
C GLU A 141 6.74 -29.35 -5.84
N ILE A 142 6.28 -29.53 -7.08
CA ILE A 142 7.11 -29.60 -8.27
C ILE A 142 6.76 -28.45 -9.20
N GLU A 143 7.72 -27.59 -9.48
CA GLU A 143 7.59 -26.58 -10.53
C GLU A 143 7.71 -27.24 -11.91
N THR A 144 6.67 -27.14 -12.73
CA THR A 144 6.66 -27.62 -14.10
C THR A 144 6.91 -26.45 -15.08
N PRO A 145 7.38 -26.72 -16.32
CA PRO A 145 7.54 -25.68 -17.32
C PRO A 145 6.24 -24.90 -17.56
N PHE A 146 6.31 -23.58 -17.51
CA PHE A 146 5.16 -22.69 -17.73
C PHE A 146 4.71 -22.68 -19.21
N LEU A 147 5.67 -22.71 -20.14
CA LEU A 147 5.43 -22.86 -21.56
C LEU A 147 5.75 -24.28 -21.99
N MET A 148 4.82 -24.94 -22.66
CA MET A 148 4.96 -26.32 -23.10
C MET A 148 4.42 -26.48 -24.53
N LYS A 149 4.76 -27.61 -25.17
CA LYS A 149 4.14 -27.96 -26.44
C LYS A 149 2.66 -28.28 -26.21
N SER A 150 1.83 -27.97 -27.21
CA SER A 150 0.41 -28.38 -27.22
C SER A 150 0.28 -29.87 -27.00
N THR A 151 -0.67 -30.25 -26.12
CA THR A 151 -1.03 -31.63 -25.85
C THR A 151 -2.37 -31.94 -26.52
N PRO A 152 -2.62 -33.18 -26.97
CA PRO A 152 -3.89 -33.54 -27.62
C PRO A 152 -5.08 -33.60 -26.68
N GLU A 153 -4.82 -33.45 -25.38
CA GLU A 153 -5.82 -33.56 -24.30
C GLU A 153 -6.15 -32.16 -23.80
N GLY A 154 -7.30 -31.66 -24.08
CA GLY A 154 -7.69 -30.59 -23.26
C GLY A 154 -8.31 -29.36 -23.89
N ALA A 155 -8.31 -28.33 -23.08
CA ALA A 155 -8.88 -27.04 -23.37
C ALA A 155 -8.15 -26.34 -24.52
N ARG A 156 -8.79 -25.33 -25.10
CA ARG A 156 -8.25 -24.49 -26.16
C ARG A 156 -6.91 -23.89 -25.79
N ASP A 157 -5.86 -24.22 -26.53
CA ASP A 157 -4.51 -23.69 -26.35
C ASP A 157 -4.36 -22.26 -26.89
N PHE A 158 -3.53 -21.47 -26.20
CA PHE A 158 -3.04 -20.20 -26.68
C PHE A 158 -1.60 -20.36 -27.19
N LEU A 159 -1.39 -20.16 -28.49
CA LEU A 159 -0.05 -20.29 -29.05
C LEU A 159 0.80 -19.05 -28.81
N VAL A 160 1.96 -19.25 -28.19
CA VAL A 160 2.94 -18.19 -27.92
C VAL A 160 4.10 -18.34 -28.93
N PRO A 161 4.26 -17.42 -29.89
CA PRO A 161 5.35 -17.50 -30.86
C PRO A 161 6.71 -17.20 -30.22
N SER A 162 7.72 -18.01 -30.56
CA SER A 162 9.08 -17.76 -30.13
C SER A 162 9.71 -16.61 -30.93
N ARG A 163 10.28 -15.62 -30.23
CA ARG A 163 11.06 -14.56 -30.89
C ARG A 163 12.42 -15.05 -31.38
N THR A 164 13.02 -16.01 -30.67
CA THR A 164 14.35 -16.52 -30.94
C THR A 164 14.35 -17.58 -32.06
N TYR A 165 13.31 -18.41 -32.08
CA TYR A 165 13.22 -19.52 -33.02
C TYR A 165 12.01 -19.32 -33.92
N LYS A 166 12.25 -18.85 -35.15
CA LYS A 166 11.17 -18.65 -36.16
C LYS A 166 10.40 -19.94 -36.41
N GLY A 167 9.07 -19.88 -36.42
CA GLY A 167 8.18 -21.01 -36.66
C GLY A 167 8.02 -22.00 -35.50
N LYS A 168 8.61 -21.72 -34.32
CA LYS A 168 8.32 -22.48 -33.10
C LYS A 168 7.29 -21.74 -32.23
N PHE A 169 6.41 -22.54 -31.64
CA PHE A 169 5.35 -22.10 -30.72
C PHE A 169 5.37 -22.96 -29.47
N TYR A 170 4.88 -22.37 -28.40
CA TYR A 170 4.65 -22.99 -27.11
C TYR A 170 3.19 -22.88 -26.72
#